data_6d807877d0f8c303c3619790fb84c329
#
_entry.id   6d807877d0f8c303c3619790fb84c329
#
_cell.length_a   1.000
_cell.length_b   1.000
_cell.length_c   1.000
_cell.angle_alpha   90.00
_cell.angle_beta   90.00
_cell.angle_gamma   90.00
#
_symmetry.space_group_name_H-M   'P 1'
#
loop_
_entity.id
_entity.type
_entity.pdbx_description
1 polymer ?
#
loop_
_entity_poly.entity_id
_entity_poly.type
_entity_poly.pdbx_seq_one_letter_code
_entity_poly.pdbx_strand_id
1 'polypeptide(L)'
;MTRNKFIERILRQIYDGQPSDDSNITYNLVNQWLNDAIGLAVKKNYTDSIQMDGISYVNNSFYTSYSDLAITSVDNTTFKLTLPQIPIALGKNEGIATLQFSNSKSPTSFGAVPLSMNQVGYQDTLRPIQNKVLYWSQGQEIYMSTGIPLTAYKATVRMISGGDSSDLNSTLIIPDDYIPLMVEYIKRQLAFERSRPIDGSNDGVDNNN
;
A
#
# COMPACT_ATOMS: atom_id res chain seq x y z
N MET A 1 -2.15 3.62 16.64
CA MET A 1 -0.74 3.73 17.12
C MET A 1 0.08 4.37 16.02
N THR A 2 1.12 5.22 16.33
CA THR A 2 2.01 5.74 15.30
C THR A 2 3.07 4.70 14.91
N ARG A 3 3.62 4.84 13.72
CA ARG A 3 4.69 3.99 13.17
C ARG A 3 5.92 3.98 14.09
N ASN A 4 6.34 5.16 14.55
CA ASN A 4 7.45 5.31 15.49
C ASN A 4 7.23 4.53 16.80
N LYS A 5 6.07 4.70 17.44
CA LYS A 5 5.75 3.99 18.69
C LYS A 5 5.73 2.46 18.50
N PHE A 6 5.34 1.99 17.33
CA PHE A 6 5.39 0.55 17.02
C PHE A 6 6.84 0.08 16.91
N ILE A 7 7.67 0.79 16.16
CA ILE A 7 9.10 0.47 15.98
C ILE A 7 9.83 0.49 17.33
N GLU A 8 9.62 1.53 18.14
CA GLU A 8 10.19 1.60 19.50
C GLU A 8 9.77 0.40 20.36
N ARG A 9 8.51 0.02 20.30
CA ARG A 9 8.02 -1.17 21.03
C ARG A 9 8.76 -2.43 20.61
N ILE A 10 8.99 -2.61 19.31
CA ILE A 10 9.74 -3.76 18.78
C ILE A 10 11.19 -3.71 19.24
N LEU A 11 11.87 -2.56 19.08
CA LEU A 11 13.27 -2.41 19.49
C LEU A 11 13.45 -2.66 20.99
N ARG A 12 12.57 -2.15 21.85
CA ARG A 12 12.61 -2.43 23.30
C ARG A 12 12.44 -3.92 23.60
N GLN A 13 11.63 -4.65 22.85
CA GLN A 13 11.49 -6.10 23.02
C GLN A 13 12.70 -6.88 22.52
N ILE A 14 13.46 -6.34 21.57
CA ILE A 14 14.66 -6.95 21.01
C ILE A 14 15.86 -6.79 21.94
N TYR A 15 15.99 -5.62 22.56
CA TYR A 15 17.16 -5.22 23.35
C TYR A 15 16.92 -5.20 24.87
N ASP A 16 15.77 -5.74 25.35
CA ASP A 16 15.38 -5.70 26.77
C ASP A 16 15.47 -4.30 27.41
N GLY A 17 15.25 -3.26 26.61
CA GLY A 17 15.36 -1.87 27.04
C GLY A 17 15.57 -0.91 25.89
N GLN A 18 16.53 0.02 26.05
CA GLN A 18 16.91 0.92 24.97
C GLN A 18 17.95 0.25 24.07
N PRO A 19 17.85 0.39 22.73
CA PRO A 19 18.89 -0.06 21.82
C PRO A 19 20.20 0.70 22.13
N SER A 20 21.32 -0.02 22.17
CA SER A 20 22.64 0.59 22.24
C SER A 20 23.04 1.19 20.89
N ASP A 21 23.96 2.14 20.88
CA ASP A 21 24.47 2.75 19.64
C ASP A 21 25.16 1.73 18.72
N ASP A 22 25.63 0.61 19.26
CA ASP A 22 26.26 -0.50 18.53
C ASP A 22 25.26 -1.53 17.98
N SER A 23 23.97 -1.20 17.97
CA SER A 23 22.98 -2.16 17.49
C SER A 23 22.99 -2.28 15.97
N ASN A 24 23.20 -3.50 15.45
CA ASN A 24 23.14 -3.81 14.03
C ASN A 24 21.72 -3.66 13.44
N ILE A 25 20.70 -3.50 14.30
CA ILE A 25 19.30 -3.40 13.91
C ILE A 25 18.86 -1.95 14.03
N THR A 26 18.79 -1.30 12.89
CA THR A 26 18.43 0.11 12.80
C THR A 26 16.92 0.33 12.73
N TYR A 27 16.49 1.53 13.08
CA TYR A 27 15.10 1.99 12.88
C TYR A 27 14.62 1.78 11.44
N ASN A 28 15.47 2.08 10.46
CA ASN A 28 15.14 1.94 9.04
C ASN A 28 14.89 0.48 8.65
N LEU A 29 15.69 -0.44 9.17
CA LEU A 29 15.52 -1.87 8.91
C LEU A 29 14.20 -2.39 9.49
N VAL A 30 13.89 -2.02 10.75
CA VAL A 30 12.60 -2.39 11.37
C VAL A 30 11.43 -1.76 10.63
N ASN A 31 11.58 -0.53 10.11
CA ASN A 31 10.55 0.12 9.31
C ASN A 31 10.31 -0.58 7.95
N GLN A 32 11.35 -1.13 7.32
CA GLN A 32 11.19 -1.98 6.13
C GLN A 32 10.42 -3.26 6.46
N TRP A 33 10.83 -3.98 7.51
CA TRP A 33 10.10 -5.17 7.98
C TRP A 33 8.65 -4.87 8.36
N LEU A 34 8.40 -3.67 8.89
CA LEU A 34 7.04 -3.23 9.20
C LEU A 34 6.20 -3.09 7.92
N ASN A 35 6.75 -2.55 6.83
CA ASN A 35 6.04 -2.47 5.56
C ASN A 35 5.69 -3.86 5.01
N ASP A 36 6.64 -4.80 5.09
CA ASP A 36 6.41 -6.18 4.67
C ASP A 36 5.34 -6.86 5.53
N ALA A 37 5.39 -6.63 6.85
CA ALA A 37 4.41 -7.15 7.81
C ALA A 37 3.00 -6.62 7.54
N ILE A 38 2.87 -5.34 7.17
CA ILE A 38 1.60 -4.73 6.76
C ILE A 38 1.04 -5.43 5.52
N GLY A 39 1.88 -5.60 4.49
CA GLY A 39 1.50 -6.31 3.27
C GLY A 39 1.03 -7.74 3.56
N LEU A 40 1.72 -8.44 4.46
CA LEU A 40 1.34 -9.78 4.90
C LEU A 40 -0.01 -9.79 5.64
N ALA A 41 -0.22 -8.86 6.58
CA ALA A 41 -1.47 -8.75 7.35
C ALA A 41 -2.68 -8.52 6.44
N VAL A 42 -2.56 -7.62 5.45
CA VAL A 42 -3.61 -7.36 4.46
C VAL A 42 -3.90 -8.60 3.62
N LYS A 43 -2.86 -9.25 3.08
CA LYS A 43 -3.02 -10.46 2.25
C LYS A 43 -3.63 -11.60 3.06
N LYS A 44 -3.23 -11.74 4.33
CA LYS A 44 -3.84 -12.74 5.22
C LYS A 44 -5.31 -12.45 5.45
N ASN A 45 -5.70 -11.21 5.78
CA ASN A 45 -7.10 -10.84 5.94
C ASN A 45 -7.93 -11.16 4.69
N TYR A 46 -7.40 -10.82 3.51
CA TYR A 46 -8.03 -11.12 2.23
C TYR A 46 -8.22 -12.62 2.01
N THR A 47 -7.18 -13.42 2.28
CA THR A 47 -7.24 -14.88 2.12
C THR A 47 -8.19 -15.54 3.12
N ASP A 48 -8.13 -15.11 4.39
CA ASP A 48 -9.00 -15.62 5.44
C ASP A 48 -10.48 -15.35 5.10
N SER A 49 -10.80 -14.15 4.57
CA SER A 49 -12.17 -13.82 4.14
C SER A 49 -12.66 -14.73 3.00
N ILE A 50 -11.80 -15.01 2.01
CA ILE A 50 -12.14 -15.95 0.94
C ILE A 50 -12.37 -17.37 1.48
N GLN A 51 -11.54 -17.81 2.42
CA GLN A 51 -11.66 -19.15 2.98
C GLN A 51 -12.88 -19.32 3.88
N MET A 52 -13.23 -18.27 4.65
CA MET A 52 -14.36 -18.34 5.59
C MET A 52 -15.71 -18.09 4.91
N ASP A 53 -15.78 -17.09 4.04
CA ASP A 53 -17.05 -16.60 3.50
C ASP A 53 -17.20 -16.83 1.98
N GLY A 54 -16.15 -17.31 1.31
CA GLY A 54 -16.12 -17.46 -0.14
C GLY A 54 -16.11 -16.13 -0.92
N ILE A 55 -16.02 -15.00 -0.22
CA ILE A 55 -16.06 -13.66 -0.79
C ILE A 55 -14.74 -12.95 -0.52
N SER A 56 -14.16 -12.36 -1.55
CA SER A 56 -13.00 -11.49 -1.38
C SER A 56 -13.41 -10.21 -0.65
N TYR A 57 -12.92 -10.02 0.56
CA TYR A 57 -13.20 -8.85 1.38
C TYR A 57 -11.97 -8.46 2.18
N VAL A 58 -11.72 -7.17 2.28
CA VAL A 58 -10.72 -6.63 3.19
C VAL A 58 -11.41 -5.73 4.21
N ASN A 59 -11.06 -5.88 5.48
CA ASN A 59 -11.62 -5.08 6.54
C ASN A 59 -11.44 -3.58 6.25
N ASN A 60 -12.50 -2.82 6.45
CA ASN A 60 -12.53 -1.37 6.18
C ASN A 60 -11.45 -0.57 6.91
N SER A 61 -10.94 -1.08 8.02
CA SER A 61 -9.87 -0.45 8.81
C SER A 61 -8.50 -0.45 8.13
N PHE A 62 -8.31 -1.21 7.04
CA PHE A 62 -7.09 -1.17 6.24
C PHE A 62 -7.10 -0.06 5.19
N TYR A 63 -8.26 0.53 4.89
CA TYR A 63 -8.38 1.53 3.84
C TYR A 63 -8.13 2.94 4.34
N THR A 64 -7.46 3.72 3.51
CA THR A 64 -7.29 5.17 3.65
C THR A 64 -7.91 5.88 2.46
N SER A 65 -8.51 7.02 2.71
CA SER A 65 -9.05 7.90 1.67
C SER A 65 -8.12 9.07 1.44
N TYR A 66 -7.77 9.29 0.19
CA TYR A 66 -6.98 10.43 -0.27
C TYR A 66 -7.87 11.28 -1.17
N SER A 67 -8.17 12.50 -0.72
CA SER A 67 -9.06 13.45 -1.40
C SER A 67 -8.28 14.48 -2.21
N ASP A 68 -9.00 15.18 -3.08
CA ASP A 68 -8.50 16.35 -3.83
C ASP A 68 -7.31 16.08 -4.74
N LEU A 69 -7.14 14.83 -5.16
CA LEU A 69 -6.07 14.46 -6.09
C LEU A 69 -6.28 15.09 -7.46
N ALA A 70 -5.22 15.72 -7.96
CA ALA A 70 -5.24 16.38 -9.27
C ALA A 70 -5.20 15.35 -10.39
N ILE A 71 -6.00 15.60 -11.44
CA ILE A 71 -6.06 14.77 -12.63
C ILE A 71 -5.37 15.54 -13.76
N THR A 72 -4.48 14.87 -14.49
CA THR A 72 -3.79 15.40 -15.66
C THR A 72 -4.22 14.66 -16.92
N SER A 73 -4.33 15.37 -18.03
CA SER A 73 -4.58 14.75 -19.34
C SER A 73 -3.27 14.17 -19.87
N VAL A 74 -3.35 12.96 -20.41
CA VAL A 74 -2.28 12.33 -21.19
C VAL A 74 -2.55 12.53 -22.69
N ASP A 75 -3.79 12.28 -23.09
CA ASP A 75 -4.30 12.54 -24.44
C ASP A 75 -5.79 12.94 -24.36
N ASN A 76 -6.49 12.94 -25.49
CA ASN A 76 -7.90 13.38 -25.58
C ASN A 76 -8.87 12.51 -24.79
N THR A 77 -8.52 11.24 -24.55
CA THR A 77 -9.38 10.23 -23.90
C THR A 77 -8.76 9.60 -22.67
N THR A 78 -7.45 9.79 -22.49
CA THR A 78 -6.68 9.20 -21.40
C THR A 78 -6.25 10.27 -20.40
N PHE A 79 -6.52 10.00 -19.15
CA PHE A 79 -6.17 10.84 -18.03
C PHE A 79 -5.33 10.05 -17.05
N LYS A 80 -4.54 10.74 -16.23
CA LYS A 80 -3.80 10.10 -15.14
C LYS A 80 -3.86 10.91 -13.84
N LEU A 81 -3.70 10.22 -12.74
CA LEU A 81 -3.45 10.81 -11.44
C LEU A 81 -2.32 10.06 -10.75
N THR A 82 -1.55 10.78 -9.95
CA THR A 82 -0.49 10.20 -9.13
C THR A 82 -1.02 9.99 -7.72
N LEU A 83 -0.88 8.77 -7.22
CA LEU A 83 -1.24 8.42 -5.86
C LEU A 83 -0.15 8.90 -4.89
N PRO A 84 -0.49 9.30 -3.66
CA PRO A 84 0.51 9.63 -2.65
C PRO A 84 1.36 8.42 -2.25
N GLN A 85 0.84 7.21 -2.44
CA GLN A 85 1.52 5.96 -2.12
C GLN A 85 1.12 4.85 -3.09
N ILE A 86 1.94 3.80 -3.18
CA ILE A 86 1.63 2.61 -3.99
C ILE A 86 0.59 1.76 -3.24
N PRO A 87 -0.55 1.43 -3.86
CA PRO A 87 -1.53 0.54 -3.26
C PRO A 87 -0.93 -0.87 -3.04
N ILE A 88 -1.30 -1.50 -1.93
CA ILE A 88 -0.95 -2.91 -1.72
C ILE A 88 -1.70 -3.75 -2.76
N ALA A 89 -0.93 -4.51 -3.55
CA ALA A 89 -1.49 -5.34 -4.61
C ALA A 89 -2.27 -6.53 -4.02
N LEU A 90 -3.55 -6.56 -4.32
CA LEU A 90 -4.45 -7.69 -4.08
C LEU A 90 -4.98 -8.20 -5.42
N GLY A 91 -5.56 -9.41 -5.41
CA GLY A 91 -6.23 -9.96 -6.59
C GLY A 91 -7.29 -8.99 -7.12
N LYS A 92 -7.55 -9.00 -8.43
CA LYS A 92 -8.59 -8.19 -9.09
C LYS A 92 -8.52 -6.68 -8.86
N ASN A 93 -7.34 -6.12 -8.58
CA ASN A 93 -7.13 -4.70 -8.24
C ASN A 93 -7.85 -4.24 -6.95
N GLU A 94 -8.20 -5.14 -6.05
CA GLU A 94 -8.93 -4.81 -4.81
C GLU A 94 -8.10 -4.00 -3.79
N GLY A 95 -6.84 -3.72 -4.08
CA GLY A 95 -6.05 -2.73 -3.34
C GLY A 95 -6.60 -1.31 -3.43
N ILE A 96 -7.42 -1.01 -4.45
CA ILE A 96 -8.17 0.24 -4.62
C ILE A 96 -9.66 -0.08 -4.49
N ALA A 97 -10.27 0.34 -3.38
CA ALA A 97 -11.69 0.06 -3.15
C ALA A 97 -12.61 0.94 -3.99
N THR A 98 -12.30 2.24 -4.07
CA THR A 98 -13.11 3.20 -4.83
C THR A 98 -12.23 4.29 -5.44
N LEU A 99 -12.61 4.71 -6.63
CA LEU A 99 -12.13 5.93 -7.28
C LEU A 99 -13.34 6.76 -7.64
N GLN A 100 -13.46 7.94 -7.05
CA GLN A 100 -14.60 8.84 -7.23
C GLN A 100 -14.12 10.22 -7.70
N PHE A 101 -14.94 10.88 -8.50
CA PHE A 101 -14.68 12.20 -9.03
C PHE A 101 -15.71 13.18 -8.50
N SER A 102 -15.25 14.35 -8.08
CA SER A 102 -16.09 15.45 -7.63
C SER A 102 -15.65 16.75 -8.28
N ASN A 103 -16.59 17.63 -8.52
CA ASN A 103 -16.34 18.98 -9.00
C ASN A 103 -17.00 19.97 -8.03
N SER A 104 -16.28 21.02 -7.66
CA SER A 104 -16.82 22.08 -6.78
C SER A 104 -18.08 22.78 -7.33
N LYS A 105 -18.28 22.69 -8.65
CA LYS A 105 -19.45 23.32 -9.35
C LYS A 105 -20.65 22.36 -9.46
N SER A 106 -20.48 21.07 -9.16
CA SER A 106 -21.55 20.07 -9.23
C SER A 106 -21.48 19.17 -8.01
N PRO A 107 -22.54 19.05 -7.22
CA PRO A 107 -22.57 18.16 -6.05
C PRO A 107 -22.61 16.67 -6.43
N THR A 108 -22.71 16.35 -7.73
CA THR A 108 -22.74 14.96 -8.20
C THR A 108 -21.33 14.39 -8.26
N SER A 109 -21.09 13.38 -7.44
CA SER A 109 -19.91 12.52 -7.56
C SER A 109 -20.26 11.29 -8.40
N PHE A 110 -19.33 10.84 -9.22
CA PHE A 110 -19.44 9.58 -9.96
C PHE A 110 -18.17 8.75 -9.79
N GLY A 111 -18.34 7.43 -9.89
CA GLY A 111 -17.24 6.48 -9.70
C GLY A 111 -16.65 5.98 -10.99
N ALA A 112 -15.41 5.49 -10.91
CA ALA A 112 -14.76 4.75 -11.97
C ALA A 112 -14.90 3.23 -11.77
N VAL A 113 -14.80 2.49 -12.86
CA VAL A 113 -14.83 1.03 -12.88
C VAL A 113 -13.44 0.50 -13.16
N PRO A 114 -12.92 -0.45 -12.35
CA PRO A 114 -11.63 -1.04 -12.60
C PRO A 114 -11.63 -1.86 -13.90
N LEU A 115 -10.57 -1.74 -14.68
CA LEU A 115 -10.34 -2.45 -15.92
C LEU A 115 -9.02 -3.22 -15.81
N SER A 116 -8.99 -4.45 -16.30
CA SER A 116 -7.72 -5.16 -16.44
C SER A 116 -6.96 -4.63 -17.65
N MET A 117 -5.62 -4.63 -17.59
CA MET A 117 -4.77 -4.18 -18.71
C MET A 117 -5.11 -4.88 -20.03
N ASN A 118 -5.49 -6.17 -19.97
CA ASN A 118 -5.86 -6.94 -21.15
C ASN A 118 -7.18 -6.49 -21.79
N GLN A 119 -8.00 -5.70 -21.09
CA GLN A 119 -9.31 -5.22 -21.56
C GLN A 119 -9.25 -3.78 -22.07
N VAL A 120 -8.14 -3.07 -21.88
CA VAL A 120 -8.01 -1.66 -22.30
C VAL A 120 -8.26 -1.49 -23.81
N GLY A 121 -7.81 -2.44 -24.65
CA GLY A 121 -8.05 -2.39 -26.09
C GLY A 121 -9.49 -2.69 -26.54
N TYR A 122 -10.34 -3.18 -25.65
CA TYR A 122 -11.72 -3.56 -25.99
C TYR A 122 -12.79 -2.62 -25.40
N GLN A 123 -12.38 -1.52 -24.79
CA GLN A 123 -13.31 -0.61 -24.08
C GLN A 123 -14.40 -0.04 -24.99
N ASP A 124 -14.11 0.23 -26.26
CA ASP A 124 -15.06 0.79 -27.22
C ASP A 124 -16.09 -0.22 -27.71
N THR A 125 -15.79 -1.52 -27.58
CA THR A 125 -16.65 -2.61 -28.05
C THR A 125 -17.52 -3.21 -26.93
N LEU A 126 -17.14 -3.00 -25.67
CA LEU A 126 -17.84 -3.54 -24.52
C LEU A 126 -18.98 -2.62 -24.06
N ARG A 127 -20.20 -2.83 -24.56
CA ARG A 127 -21.39 -2.03 -24.20
C ARG A 127 -21.60 -1.78 -22.70
N PRO A 128 -21.38 -2.73 -21.78
CA PRO A 128 -21.61 -2.50 -20.35
C PRO A 128 -20.73 -1.41 -19.72
N ILE A 129 -19.58 -1.12 -20.35
CA ILE A 129 -18.62 -0.14 -19.84
C ILE A 129 -18.57 1.15 -20.69
N GLN A 130 -19.33 1.18 -21.78
CA GLN A 130 -19.47 2.37 -22.63
C GLN A 130 -20.02 3.55 -21.80
N ASN A 131 -19.46 4.75 -21.97
CA ASN A 131 -19.78 5.96 -21.21
C ASN A 131 -19.44 5.93 -19.71
N LYS A 132 -18.63 4.96 -19.26
CA LYS A 132 -18.09 4.96 -17.90
C LYS A 132 -16.64 5.43 -17.90
N VAL A 133 -16.19 5.91 -16.76
CA VAL A 133 -14.78 6.11 -16.54
C VAL A 133 -14.18 4.76 -16.16
N LEU A 134 -13.23 4.30 -16.96
CA LEU A 134 -12.52 3.06 -16.74
C LEU A 134 -11.14 3.38 -16.20
N TYR A 135 -10.63 2.60 -15.25
CA TYR A 135 -9.30 2.83 -14.71
C TYR A 135 -8.48 1.55 -14.55
N TRP A 136 -7.17 1.70 -14.66
CA TRP A 136 -6.19 0.70 -14.28
C TRP A 136 -5.05 1.36 -13.50
N SER A 137 -4.41 0.60 -12.62
CA SER A 137 -3.28 1.08 -11.83
C SER A 137 -1.97 0.55 -12.39
N GLN A 138 -0.95 1.39 -12.41
CA GLN A 138 0.40 1.02 -12.78
C GLN A 138 1.38 1.68 -11.79
N GLY A 139 1.85 0.90 -10.84
CA GLY A 139 2.68 1.43 -9.75
C GLY A 139 1.93 2.49 -8.94
N GLN A 140 2.47 3.70 -8.90
CA GLN A 140 1.90 4.84 -8.18
C GLN A 140 0.93 5.68 -9.05
N GLU A 141 0.72 5.31 -10.30
CA GLU A 141 -0.16 6.04 -11.20
C GLU A 141 -1.46 5.26 -11.45
N ILE A 142 -2.57 5.98 -11.50
CA ILE A 142 -3.84 5.48 -12.01
C ILE A 142 -4.08 6.15 -13.35
N TYR A 143 -4.26 5.32 -14.37
CA TYR A 143 -4.68 5.74 -15.70
C TYR A 143 -6.18 5.55 -15.82
N MET A 144 -6.82 6.49 -16.51
CA MET A 144 -8.25 6.50 -16.71
C MET A 144 -8.56 6.73 -18.18
N SER A 145 -9.52 5.98 -18.71
CA SER A 145 -10.01 6.18 -20.07
C SER A 145 -11.49 6.54 -20.07
N THR A 146 -11.83 7.63 -20.73
CA THR A 146 -13.20 8.14 -20.81
C THR A 146 -13.31 9.25 -21.85
N GLY A 147 -14.51 9.44 -22.41
CA GLY A 147 -14.84 10.61 -23.23
C GLY A 147 -15.21 11.87 -22.42
N ILE A 148 -15.23 11.79 -21.08
CA ILE A 148 -15.54 12.92 -20.20
C ILE A 148 -14.24 13.68 -19.87
N PRO A 149 -14.18 15.00 -20.03
CA PRO A 149 -12.98 15.78 -19.67
C PRO A 149 -12.79 15.84 -18.15
N LEU A 150 -11.92 14.98 -17.62
CA LEU A 150 -11.73 14.82 -16.17
C LEU A 150 -10.86 15.93 -15.54
N THR A 151 -10.18 16.76 -16.29
CA THR A 151 -9.27 17.82 -15.74
C THR A 151 -10.00 18.86 -14.89
N ALA A 152 -11.32 19.01 -15.07
CA ALA A 152 -12.15 19.89 -14.24
C ALA A 152 -12.59 19.25 -12.90
N TYR A 153 -12.25 18.00 -12.67
CA TYR A 153 -12.62 17.24 -11.48
C TYR A 153 -11.42 17.01 -10.58
N LYS A 154 -11.72 16.73 -9.31
CA LYS A 154 -10.78 16.19 -8.32
C LYS A 154 -11.13 14.74 -8.05
N ALA A 155 -10.13 13.92 -7.84
CA ALA A 155 -10.32 12.52 -7.52
C ALA A 155 -10.20 12.27 -6.02
N THR A 156 -11.06 11.41 -5.51
CA THR A 156 -10.92 10.79 -4.19
C THR A 156 -10.69 9.30 -4.38
N VAL A 157 -9.57 8.82 -3.88
CA VAL A 157 -9.18 7.41 -3.96
C VAL A 157 -9.23 6.81 -2.56
N ARG A 158 -9.95 5.70 -2.40
CA ARG A 158 -9.91 4.89 -1.21
C ARG A 158 -9.11 3.63 -1.49
N MET A 159 -7.98 3.48 -0.82
CA MET A 159 -7.04 2.39 -1.11
C MET A 159 -6.35 1.87 0.15
N ILE A 160 -5.73 0.71 0.03
CA ILE A 160 -4.91 0.10 1.08
C ILE A 160 -3.46 0.47 0.81
N SER A 161 -2.83 1.22 1.72
CA SER A 161 -1.44 1.65 1.60
C SER A 161 -0.59 1.36 2.84
N GLY A 162 -1.21 1.02 3.96
CA GLY A 162 -0.50 0.81 5.23
C GLY A 162 0.02 2.07 5.91
N GLY A 163 -0.29 3.24 5.36
CA GLY A 163 0.21 4.53 5.85
C GLY A 163 1.54 4.96 5.21
N ASP A 164 1.94 6.20 5.47
CA ASP A 164 3.18 6.76 4.92
C ASP A 164 4.42 6.16 5.60
N SER A 165 5.21 5.42 4.83
CA SER A 165 6.45 4.81 5.34
C SER A 165 7.61 5.79 5.48
N SER A 166 7.53 6.95 4.86
CA SER A 166 8.54 8.02 4.99
C SER A 166 8.31 8.89 6.23
N ASP A 167 7.07 8.96 6.73
CA ASP A 167 6.71 9.67 7.95
C ASP A 167 6.54 8.72 9.14
N LEU A 168 7.54 8.66 10.01
CA LEU A 168 7.50 7.83 11.22
C LEU A 168 6.42 8.25 12.23
N ASN A 169 5.93 9.49 12.15
CA ASN A 169 4.83 9.96 12.99
C ASN A 169 3.45 9.64 12.42
N SER A 170 3.40 9.13 11.19
CA SER A 170 2.15 8.70 10.58
C SER A 170 1.46 7.61 11.39
N THR A 171 0.13 7.62 11.40
CA THR A 171 -0.67 6.59 12.06
C THR A 171 -0.65 5.31 11.23
N LEU A 172 -0.40 4.18 11.89
CA LEU A 172 -0.56 2.88 11.27
C LEU A 172 -2.05 2.60 11.02
N ILE A 173 -2.38 2.33 9.76
CA ILE A 173 -3.75 2.06 9.31
C ILE A 173 -3.92 0.55 9.23
N ILE A 174 -4.05 -0.05 10.40
CA ILE A 174 -4.15 -1.51 10.57
C ILE A 174 -5.06 -1.78 11.75
N PRO A 175 -5.98 -2.76 11.65
CA PRO A 175 -6.76 -3.22 12.79
C PRO A 175 -5.83 -3.77 13.89
N ASP A 176 -6.19 -3.52 15.14
CA ASP A 176 -5.37 -3.92 16.30
C ASP A 176 -5.17 -5.44 16.40
N ASP A 177 -6.11 -6.23 15.87
CA ASP A 177 -6.07 -7.69 15.86
C ASP A 177 -4.88 -8.25 15.05
N TYR A 178 -4.36 -7.47 14.09
CA TYR A 178 -3.21 -7.86 13.25
C TYR A 178 -1.85 -7.46 13.83
N ILE A 179 -1.83 -6.64 14.89
CA ILE A 179 -0.58 -6.24 15.56
C ILE A 179 0.23 -7.46 16.03
N PRO A 180 -0.35 -8.48 16.69
CA PRO A 180 0.41 -9.66 17.10
C PRO A 180 1.06 -10.41 15.94
N LEU A 181 0.35 -10.54 14.82
CA LEU A 181 0.87 -11.17 13.60
C LEU A 181 2.09 -10.41 13.05
N MET A 182 2.01 -9.09 13.02
CA MET A 182 3.10 -8.25 12.54
C MET A 182 4.32 -8.32 13.45
N VAL A 183 4.12 -8.32 14.77
CA VAL A 183 5.18 -8.50 15.76
C VAL A 183 5.86 -9.86 15.58
N GLU A 184 5.10 -10.92 15.38
CA GLU A 184 5.64 -12.26 15.13
C GLU A 184 6.46 -12.31 13.84
N TYR A 185 5.96 -11.72 12.76
CA TYR A 185 6.69 -11.62 11.51
C TYR A 185 8.04 -10.92 11.69
N ILE A 186 8.06 -9.74 12.33
CA ILE A 186 9.27 -8.98 12.56
C ILE A 186 10.26 -9.75 13.46
N LYS A 187 9.77 -10.46 14.48
CA LYS A 187 10.63 -11.33 15.31
C LYS A 187 11.27 -12.47 14.51
N ARG A 188 10.56 -13.04 13.54
CA ARG A 188 11.13 -14.05 12.64
C ARG A 188 12.21 -13.47 11.74
N GLN A 189 12.01 -12.28 11.17
CA GLN A 189 13.03 -11.59 10.40
C GLN A 189 14.28 -11.32 11.23
N LEU A 190 14.09 -10.85 12.46
CA LEU A 190 15.18 -10.64 13.41
C LEU A 190 15.96 -11.93 13.71
N ALA A 191 15.26 -13.04 13.96
CA ALA A 191 15.91 -14.33 14.22
C ALA A 191 16.74 -14.77 13.01
N PHE A 192 16.23 -14.55 11.80
CA PHE A 192 16.94 -14.81 10.56
C PHE A 192 18.19 -13.95 10.41
N GLU A 193 18.11 -12.63 10.65
CA GLU A 193 19.28 -11.73 10.59
C GLU A 193 20.35 -12.12 11.61
N ARG A 194 19.96 -12.50 12.83
CA ARG A 194 20.90 -12.95 13.88
C ARG A 194 21.53 -14.31 13.56
N SER A 195 20.88 -15.16 12.76
CA SER A 195 21.40 -16.48 12.36
C SER A 195 22.35 -16.41 11.17
N ARG A 196 22.43 -15.25 10.48
CA ARG A 196 23.41 -15.08 9.41
C ARG A 196 24.81 -15.21 9.98
N PRO A 197 25.70 -16.05 9.39
CA PRO A 197 27.08 -16.07 9.76
C PRO A 197 27.64 -14.66 9.58
N ILE A 198 28.30 -14.15 10.63
CA ILE A 198 29.11 -12.93 10.49
C ILE A 198 30.23 -13.34 9.57
N ASP A 199 30.18 -12.88 8.33
CA ASP A 199 31.24 -13.12 7.36
C ASP A 199 32.46 -12.29 7.77
N GLY A 200 33.21 -12.81 8.74
CA GLY A 200 34.48 -12.24 9.19
C GLY A 200 35.61 -12.43 8.19
N SER A 201 35.35 -13.12 7.03
CA SER A 201 36.41 -13.49 6.11
C SER A 201 36.57 -12.55 4.91
N ASN A 202 35.69 -11.56 4.74
CA ASN A 202 35.69 -10.73 3.52
C ASN A 202 35.77 -9.22 3.73
N ASP A 203 36.14 -8.74 4.92
CA ASP A 203 36.29 -7.30 5.15
C ASP A 203 37.61 -6.71 4.65
N GLY A 204 38.47 -7.48 4.03
CA GLY A 204 39.75 -7.02 3.50
C GLY A 204 40.76 -6.57 4.57
N VAL A 205 40.34 -6.56 5.85
CA VAL A 205 41.17 -6.13 6.99
C VAL A 205 41.91 -7.33 7.59
N ASP A 206 41.34 -8.54 7.49
CA ASP A 206 41.94 -9.74 8.08
C ASP A 206 43.14 -10.30 7.30
N ASN A 207 43.46 -9.73 6.15
CA ASN A 207 44.62 -10.18 5.33
C ASN A 207 45.92 -9.44 5.65
N ASN A 208 45.98 -8.66 6.72
CA ASN A 208 47.19 -7.89 7.12
C ASN A 208 47.79 -8.35 8.47
N ASN A 209 47.76 -9.65 8.76
CA ASN A 209 48.57 -10.25 9.81
C ASN A 209 49.47 -11.35 9.27
#